data_46edceaeed872113b7efb2b592fd1179
#
_entry.id   46edceaeed872113b7efb2b592fd1179
#
_cell.length_a   1.000
_cell.length_b   1.000
_cell.length_c   1.000
_cell.angle_alpha   90.00
_cell.angle_beta   90.00
_cell.angle_gamma   90.00
#
_symmetry.space_group_name_H-M   'P 1'
#
loop_
_entity.id
_entity.type
_entity.pdbx_description
1 polymer ?
#
loop_
_entity_poly.entity_id
_entity_poly.type
_entity_poly.pdbx_seq_one_letter_code
_entity_poly.pdbx_strand_id
1 'polypeptide(L)'
;MAAAVIISCNSSSKDKKTEDDSLQYYPPTPQKLGKEEFRNYYRQLSSFLDTALLRQNFNGGILIAKDGEIIYEKYTGKTDLRKKDSITSSTAMHIASTSKTFTATAILRMVQEGKLSLDDSLQKFFPGFPYSRITVKMLLNHRSGLPNYLYFMSNNKWGIQPNGKWNHQYATNQDVLRMMYDKRPDPTGTPGARFNYSNTNYVLLAMIVEKISGISFPAYMRQKFFEPLQMKDTHVFTLKDTLTATPSFTNNGIYWDYDFLDATYGDKNVYTTPQDLLKWDQALYTDQLIEKPLLDSAFAPYSFEKPSIHNYGLGWRLQLLPNGKKVVYHFGKWHGSNAAFARLIDEKATIIILGNRFSKTIYGAAHLCYDIFGDYQQRKVPDSDEIDSLKTTLLNPASKKAGKKTRN
;
A
#
# COMPACT_ATOMS: atom_id res chain seq x y z
N MET A 1 -21.93 10.91 -80.38
CA MET A 1 -21.54 11.63 -79.15
C MET A 1 -22.04 10.88 -77.96
N ALA A 2 -21.19 10.15 -77.27
CA ALA A 2 -21.54 9.41 -76.08
C ALA A 2 -20.81 10.08 -74.90
N ALA A 3 -21.60 10.59 -73.94
CA ALA A 3 -21.12 11.23 -72.75
C ALA A 3 -20.84 10.15 -71.70
N ALA A 4 -19.60 10.02 -71.26
CA ALA A 4 -19.21 9.15 -70.15
C ALA A 4 -19.39 9.91 -68.82
N VAL A 5 -20.24 9.35 -67.97
CA VAL A 5 -20.41 9.81 -66.57
C VAL A 5 -19.39 9.12 -65.72
N ILE A 6 -18.43 9.88 -65.16
CA ILE A 6 -17.46 9.39 -64.19
C ILE A 6 -18.10 9.49 -62.81
N ILE A 7 -18.44 8.36 -62.18
CA ILE A 7 -18.86 8.28 -60.78
C ILE A 7 -17.57 8.21 -59.93
N SER A 8 -17.26 9.29 -59.22
CA SER A 8 -16.21 9.34 -58.20
C SER A 8 -16.70 8.69 -56.90
N CYS A 9 -16.23 7.53 -56.57
CA CYS A 9 -16.38 6.92 -55.27
C CYS A 9 -15.45 7.58 -54.26
N ASN A 10 -15.99 8.47 -53.43
CA ASN A 10 -15.30 9.02 -52.31
C ASN A 10 -15.33 7.99 -51.17
N SER A 11 -14.31 7.19 -51.04
CA SER A 11 -14.08 6.32 -49.89
C SER A 11 -13.54 7.19 -48.76
N SER A 12 -14.41 7.61 -47.83
CA SER A 12 -13.98 8.16 -46.54
C SER A 12 -13.25 7.07 -45.75
N SER A 13 -11.94 7.10 -45.80
CA SER A 13 -11.10 6.40 -44.83
C SER A 13 -11.43 6.99 -43.45
N LYS A 14 -12.17 6.24 -42.62
CA LYS A 14 -12.21 6.48 -41.20
C LYS A 14 -10.80 6.19 -40.69
N ASP A 15 -10.05 7.25 -40.45
CA ASP A 15 -8.83 7.21 -39.67
C ASP A 15 -9.17 6.55 -38.34
N LYS A 16 -8.75 5.29 -38.17
CA LYS A 16 -8.61 4.69 -36.86
C LYS A 16 -7.53 5.51 -36.17
N LYS A 17 -7.95 6.43 -35.30
CA LYS A 17 -7.08 6.93 -34.24
C LYS A 17 -6.54 5.71 -33.54
N THR A 18 -5.28 5.38 -33.78
CA THR A 18 -4.48 4.58 -32.87
C THR A 18 -4.43 5.43 -31.59
N GLU A 19 -5.21 5.04 -30.60
CA GLU A 19 -5.05 5.55 -29.24
C GLU A 19 -3.63 5.18 -28.80
N ASP A 20 -2.72 6.14 -28.98
CA ASP A 20 -1.45 6.16 -28.26
C ASP A 20 -1.81 6.52 -26.80
N ASP A 21 -2.17 5.48 -26.06
CA ASP A 21 -2.70 5.56 -24.72
C ASP A 21 -1.56 5.65 -23.69
N SER A 22 -0.56 6.49 -23.95
CA SER A 22 0.39 6.95 -22.96
C SER A 22 -0.32 7.99 -22.07
N LEU A 23 -1.17 7.51 -21.16
CA LEU A 23 -1.79 8.34 -20.13
C LEU A 23 -0.70 8.98 -19.29
N GLN A 24 -0.32 10.20 -19.61
CA GLN A 24 0.56 11.01 -18.78
C GLN A 24 -0.27 11.57 -17.62
N TYR A 25 -0.03 11.04 -16.42
CA TYR A 25 -0.58 11.60 -15.20
C TYR A 25 0.30 12.76 -14.73
N TYR A 26 -0.25 13.94 -14.69
CA TYR A 26 0.41 15.08 -14.06
C TYR A 26 -0.27 15.36 -12.73
N PRO A 27 0.42 15.22 -11.59
CA PRO A 27 -0.11 15.70 -10.32
C PRO A 27 -0.48 17.18 -10.43
N PRO A 28 -1.51 17.64 -9.73
CA PRO A 28 -1.88 19.05 -9.75
C PRO A 28 -0.69 19.90 -9.27
N THR A 29 -0.57 21.11 -9.83
CA THR A 29 0.44 22.05 -9.36
C THR A 29 0.15 22.42 -7.90
N PRO A 30 1.14 22.30 -6.99
CA PRO A 30 0.97 22.68 -5.60
C PRO A 30 0.50 24.13 -5.46
N GLN A 31 -0.48 24.35 -4.59
CA GLN A 31 -0.94 25.69 -4.26
C GLN A 31 -0.07 26.26 -3.15
N LYS A 32 0.51 27.43 -3.36
CA LYS A 32 1.34 28.07 -2.35
C LYS A 32 0.51 28.63 -1.22
N LEU A 33 0.87 28.27 -0.02
CA LEU A 33 0.29 28.84 1.21
C LEU A 33 0.75 30.29 1.42
N GLY A 34 -0.06 31.06 2.14
CA GLY A 34 0.37 32.37 2.63
C GLY A 34 1.63 32.24 3.53
N LYS A 35 2.54 33.22 3.45
CA LYS A 35 3.82 33.16 4.20
C LYS A 35 3.64 32.96 5.70
N GLU A 36 2.63 33.55 6.30
CA GLU A 36 2.34 33.43 7.73
C GLU A 36 1.77 32.05 8.07
N GLU A 37 0.83 31.57 7.27
CA GLU A 37 0.24 30.24 7.41
C GLU A 37 1.32 29.17 7.28
N PHE A 38 2.17 29.23 6.25
CA PHE A 38 3.30 28.33 6.06
C PHE A 38 4.22 28.31 7.29
N ARG A 39 4.61 29.50 7.79
CA ARG A 39 5.49 29.61 8.97
C ARG A 39 4.85 29.02 10.22
N ASN A 40 3.54 29.18 10.37
CA ASN A 40 2.83 28.65 11.51
C ASN A 40 2.83 27.11 11.49
N TYR A 41 2.43 26.50 10.38
CA TYR A 41 2.49 25.04 10.23
C TYR A 41 3.91 24.51 10.37
N TYR A 42 4.89 25.13 9.73
CA TYR A 42 6.29 24.71 9.82
C TYR A 42 6.79 24.69 11.26
N ARG A 43 6.52 25.75 12.05
CA ARG A 43 6.92 25.81 13.48
C ARG A 43 6.28 24.71 14.31
N GLN A 44 4.98 24.50 14.14
CA GLN A 44 4.27 23.46 14.89
C GLN A 44 4.81 22.07 14.56
N LEU A 45 4.92 21.75 13.26
CA LEU A 45 5.43 20.47 12.78
C LEU A 45 6.88 20.22 13.19
N SER A 46 7.76 21.20 12.99
CA SER A 46 9.19 21.06 13.33
C SER A 46 9.40 20.84 14.83
N SER A 47 8.73 21.63 15.68
CA SER A 47 8.83 21.47 17.14
C SER A 47 8.27 20.12 17.61
N PHE A 48 7.12 19.71 17.06
CA PHE A 48 6.50 18.43 17.41
C PHE A 48 7.35 17.25 16.96
N LEU A 49 7.73 17.19 15.69
CA LEU A 49 8.45 16.05 15.11
C LEU A 49 9.88 15.92 15.63
N ASP A 50 10.54 17.03 15.98
CA ASP A 50 11.83 16.98 16.65
C ASP A 50 11.75 16.19 17.95
N THR A 51 10.74 16.43 18.76
CA THR A 51 10.55 15.75 20.05
C THR A 51 9.98 14.34 19.88
N ALA A 52 8.96 14.17 19.02
CA ALA A 52 8.23 12.94 18.90
C ALA A 52 8.97 11.84 18.12
N LEU A 53 9.83 12.22 17.17
CA LEU A 53 10.53 11.26 16.29
C LEU A 53 12.04 11.47 16.26
N LEU A 54 12.53 12.67 15.93
CA LEU A 54 13.93 12.85 15.59
C LEU A 54 14.85 12.55 16.77
N ARG A 55 14.45 12.90 17.98
CA ARG A 55 15.17 12.56 19.23
C ARG A 55 14.97 11.11 19.70
N GLN A 56 14.11 10.33 19.01
CA GLN A 56 13.76 8.94 19.37
C GLN A 56 14.47 7.90 18.49
N ASN A 57 15.69 8.19 18.02
CA ASN A 57 16.45 7.31 17.11
C ASN A 57 15.70 6.98 15.80
N PHE A 58 14.91 7.90 15.29
CA PHE A 58 14.23 7.73 14.01
C PHE A 58 15.26 7.60 12.89
N ASN A 59 15.05 6.63 12.00
CA ASN A 59 15.88 6.35 10.83
C ASN A 59 14.98 6.25 9.61
N GLY A 60 14.89 7.32 8.82
CA GLY A 60 13.90 7.40 7.74
C GLY A 60 13.70 8.77 7.15
N GLY A 61 12.59 8.94 6.44
CA GLY A 61 12.14 10.18 5.81
C GLY A 61 10.77 10.61 6.32
N ILE A 62 10.60 11.90 6.50
CA ILE A 62 9.35 12.57 6.86
C ILE A 62 9.04 13.58 5.78
N LEU A 63 7.79 13.59 5.29
CA LEU A 63 7.28 14.64 4.42
C LEU A 63 5.84 14.95 4.80
N ILE A 64 5.55 16.22 5.04
CA ILE A 64 4.21 16.72 5.32
C ILE A 64 3.91 17.86 4.38
N ALA A 65 2.79 17.74 3.67
CA ALA A 65 2.34 18.71 2.68
C ALA A 65 0.91 19.17 2.95
N LYS A 66 0.55 20.36 2.47
CA LYS A 66 -0.80 20.88 2.41
C LYS A 66 -1.03 21.50 1.04
N ASP A 67 -2.15 21.18 0.42
CA ASP A 67 -2.46 21.60 -0.97
C ASP A 67 -1.34 21.26 -1.97
N GLY A 68 -0.59 20.17 -1.71
CA GLY A 68 0.56 19.74 -2.48
C GLY A 68 1.87 20.49 -2.17
N GLU A 69 1.84 21.62 -1.45
CA GLU A 69 3.04 22.33 -1.02
C GLU A 69 3.68 21.61 0.18
N ILE A 70 4.97 21.27 0.05
CA ILE A 70 5.74 20.63 1.11
C ILE A 70 6.01 21.66 2.20
N ILE A 71 5.38 21.47 3.38
CA ILE A 71 5.59 22.32 4.55
C ILE A 71 6.80 21.85 5.36
N TYR A 72 6.96 20.54 5.52
CA TYR A 72 8.03 19.96 6.30
C TYR A 72 8.59 18.73 5.61
N GLU A 73 9.90 18.70 5.45
CA GLU A 73 10.61 17.56 4.86
C GLU A 73 11.92 17.33 5.61
N LYS A 74 12.19 16.09 6.01
CA LYS A 74 13.40 15.73 6.72
C LYS A 74 13.80 14.29 6.45
N TYR A 75 15.08 14.08 6.19
CA TYR A 75 15.71 12.78 6.05
C TYR A 75 16.80 12.63 7.10
N THR A 76 16.85 11.49 7.78
CA THR A 76 17.81 11.26 8.85
C THR A 76 18.17 9.79 8.98
N GLY A 77 19.39 9.54 9.44
CA GLY A 77 19.91 8.21 9.66
C GLY A 77 20.61 7.63 8.43
N LYS A 78 20.73 6.30 8.40
CA LYS A 78 21.50 5.56 7.40
C LYS A 78 20.62 4.67 6.57
N THR A 79 20.88 4.58 5.26
CA THR A 79 20.27 3.63 4.36
C THR A 79 20.54 2.19 4.83
N ASP A 80 21.80 1.91 5.16
CA ASP A 80 22.23 0.66 5.79
C ASP A 80 23.03 0.99 7.06
N LEU A 81 22.53 0.57 8.24
CA LEU A 81 23.19 0.83 9.51
C LEU A 81 24.61 0.23 9.62
N ARG A 82 24.94 -0.71 8.75
CA ARG A 82 26.26 -1.37 8.65
C ARG A 82 27.24 -0.56 7.79
N LYS A 83 26.75 0.46 7.05
CA LYS A 83 27.53 1.29 6.12
C LYS A 83 27.54 2.75 6.56
N LYS A 84 28.23 3.59 5.80
CA LYS A 84 28.30 5.04 6.05
C LYS A 84 27.25 5.84 5.26
N ASP A 85 26.42 5.19 4.43
CA ASP A 85 25.44 5.82 3.56
C ASP A 85 24.35 6.54 4.37
N SER A 86 23.92 7.70 3.90
CA SER A 86 22.84 8.47 4.52
C SER A 86 21.54 8.31 3.76
N ILE A 87 20.41 8.34 4.47
CA ILE A 87 19.08 8.45 3.87
C ILE A 87 18.93 9.83 3.23
N THR A 88 18.46 9.85 1.99
CA THR A 88 18.20 11.03 1.17
C THR A 88 16.76 11.02 0.63
N SER A 89 16.37 12.08 -0.08
CA SER A 89 15.07 12.17 -0.75
C SER A 89 14.85 11.08 -1.82
N SER A 90 15.92 10.50 -2.36
CA SER A 90 15.88 9.39 -3.35
C SER A 90 16.03 8.00 -2.72
N THR A 91 16.13 7.89 -1.39
CA THR A 91 16.21 6.59 -0.73
C THR A 91 14.84 5.93 -0.67
N ALA A 92 14.59 4.96 -1.56
CA ALA A 92 13.37 4.18 -1.55
C ALA A 92 13.32 3.26 -0.32
N MET A 93 12.24 3.31 0.43
CA MET A 93 12.01 2.48 1.62
C MET A 93 10.80 1.58 1.43
N HIS A 94 10.84 0.38 1.99
CA HIS A 94 9.73 -0.57 1.97
C HIS A 94 8.54 -0.04 2.76
N ILE A 95 7.37 0.08 2.12
CA ILE A 95 6.17 0.64 2.75
C ILE A 95 5.18 -0.40 3.28
N ALA A 96 5.57 -1.68 3.23
CA ALA A 96 4.79 -2.79 3.79
C ALA A 96 3.31 -2.74 3.33
N SER A 97 2.36 -2.87 4.27
CA SER A 97 0.93 -2.90 3.96
C SER A 97 0.37 -1.63 3.32
N THR A 98 1.07 -0.50 3.34
CA THR A 98 0.71 0.69 2.58
C THR A 98 0.68 0.38 1.06
N SER A 99 1.41 -0.63 0.59
CA SER A 99 1.36 -1.16 -0.78
C SER A 99 -0.04 -1.59 -1.23
N LYS A 100 -0.93 -1.91 -0.30
CA LYS A 100 -2.31 -2.29 -0.62
C LYS A 100 -3.09 -1.18 -1.30
N THR A 101 -2.78 0.07 -0.99
CA THR A 101 -3.41 1.23 -1.64
C THR A 101 -3.09 1.27 -3.14
N PHE A 102 -1.89 0.88 -3.53
CA PHE A 102 -1.45 0.77 -4.92
C PHE A 102 -2.15 -0.38 -5.64
N THR A 103 -2.23 -1.54 -5.02
CA THR A 103 -2.92 -2.71 -5.58
C THR A 103 -4.42 -2.45 -5.74
N ALA A 104 -5.05 -1.79 -4.76
CA ALA A 104 -6.46 -1.40 -4.85
C ALA A 104 -6.68 -0.41 -6.00
N THR A 105 -5.81 0.58 -6.15
CA THR A 105 -5.87 1.55 -7.26
C THR A 105 -5.75 0.85 -8.62
N ALA A 106 -4.84 -0.13 -8.75
CA ALA A 106 -4.71 -0.91 -9.98
C ALA A 106 -6.00 -1.67 -10.35
N ILE A 107 -6.65 -2.29 -9.37
CA ILE A 107 -7.95 -2.97 -9.56
C ILE A 107 -9.05 -1.95 -9.93
N LEU A 108 -9.15 -0.83 -9.21
CA LEU A 108 -10.16 0.19 -9.48
C LEU A 108 -9.96 0.84 -10.86
N ARG A 109 -8.72 1.00 -11.30
CA ARG A 109 -8.42 1.43 -12.67
C ARG A 109 -8.93 0.43 -13.70
N MET A 110 -8.75 -0.86 -13.49
CA MET A 110 -9.30 -1.88 -14.38
C MET A 110 -10.83 -1.93 -14.34
N VAL A 111 -11.48 -1.60 -13.22
CA VAL A 111 -12.94 -1.42 -13.14
C VAL A 111 -13.36 -0.24 -14.00
N GLN A 112 -12.70 0.90 -13.88
CA GLN A 112 -12.96 2.09 -14.69
C GLN A 112 -12.80 1.81 -16.20
N GLU A 113 -11.82 0.99 -16.57
CA GLU A 113 -11.58 0.56 -17.95
C GLU A 113 -12.56 -0.53 -18.42
N GLY A 114 -13.53 -0.94 -17.62
CA GLY A 114 -14.51 -1.98 -17.95
C GLY A 114 -13.95 -3.40 -18.07
N LYS A 115 -12.71 -3.62 -17.62
CA LYS A 115 -12.00 -4.92 -17.72
C LYS A 115 -12.45 -5.93 -16.67
N LEU A 116 -12.98 -5.47 -15.54
CA LEU A 116 -13.56 -6.28 -14.48
C LEU A 116 -14.63 -5.50 -13.72
N SER A 117 -15.47 -6.21 -12.96
CA SER A 117 -16.44 -5.64 -12.03
C SER A 117 -16.02 -5.92 -10.59
N LEU A 118 -16.38 -5.01 -9.66
CA LEU A 118 -16.21 -5.25 -8.22
C LEU A 118 -17.00 -6.47 -7.73
N ASP A 119 -18.09 -6.83 -8.42
CA ASP A 119 -18.94 -7.96 -8.09
C ASP A 119 -18.53 -9.25 -8.83
N ASP A 120 -17.50 -9.20 -9.68
CA ASP A 120 -16.95 -10.39 -10.32
C ASP A 120 -16.53 -11.42 -9.27
N SER A 121 -16.96 -12.67 -9.47
CA SER A 121 -16.55 -13.78 -8.63
C SER A 121 -15.08 -14.10 -8.80
N LEU A 122 -14.41 -14.43 -7.70
CA LEU A 122 -13.01 -14.86 -7.72
C LEU A 122 -12.79 -16.09 -8.60
N GLN A 123 -13.80 -16.97 -8.73
CA GLN A 123 -13.76 -18.15 -9.59
C GLN A 123 -13.72 -17.81 -11.09
N LYS A 124 -14.13 -16.60 -11.50
CA LYS A 124 -13.97 -16.10 -12.87
C LYS A 124 -12.48 -16.02 -13.25
N PHE A 125 -11.63 -15.64 -12.30
CA PHE A 125 -10.19 -15.50 -12.51
C PHE A 125 -9.42 -16.77 -12.15
N PHE A 126 -9.92 -17.55 -11.20
CA PHE A 126 -9.31 -18.78 -10.70
C PHE A 126 -10.31 -19.93 -10.75
N PRO A 127 -10.53 -20.57 -11.94
CA PRO A 127 -11.46 -21.67 -12.09
C PRO A 127 -11.18 -22.79 -11.09
N GLY A 128 -12.24 -23.32 -10.46
CA GLY A 128 -12.10 -24.37 -9.45
C GLY A 128 -11.56 -23.91 -8.10
N PHE A 129 -11.41 -22.59 -7.87
CA PHE A 129 -10.94 -22.07 -6.57
C PHE A 129 -11.83 -22.59 -5.43
N PRO A 130 -11.24 -23.18 -4.37
CA PRO A 130 -12.00 -23.99 -3.40
C PRO A 130 -12.91 -23.18 -2.46
N TYR A 131 -12.84 -21.84 -2.50
CA TYR A 131 -13.68 -20.96 -1.68
C TYR A 131 -14.69 -20.24 -2.58
N SER A 132 -15.96 -20.51 -2.40
CA SER A 132 -17.05 -19.95 -3.21
C SER A 132 -17.56 -18.59 -2.70
N ARG A 133 -18.35 -17.89 -3.53
CA ARG A 133 -19.06 -16.66 -3.18
C ARG A 133 -18.17 -15.49 -2.77
N ILE A 134 -16.92 -15.48 -3.17
CA ILE A 134 -15.99 -14.36 -2.93
C ILE A 134 -15.95 -13.47 -4.17
N THR A 135 -16.12 -12.16 -3.98
CA THR A 135 -16.03 -11.17 -5.04
C THR A 135 -14.74 -10.34 -4.93
N VAL A 136 -14.38 -9.66 -6.02
CA VAL A 136 -13.26 -8.69 -6.03
C VAL A 136 -13.42 -7.64 -4.94
N LYS A 137 -14.64 -7.11 -4.73
CA LYS A 137 -14.98 -6.17 -3.67
C LYS A 137 -14.67 -6.72 -2.28
N MET A 138 -15.00 -8.00 -2.03
CA MET A 138 -14.71 -8.65 -0.74
C MET A 138 -13.22 -8.85 -0.48
N LEU A 139 -12.40 -8.98 -1.54
CA LEU A 139 -10.94 -8.97 -1.38
C LEU A 139 -10.44 -7.58 -1.00
N LEU A 140 -10.89 -6.54 -1.71
CA LEU A 140 -10.47 -5.16 -1.50
C LEU A 140 -10.76 -4.65 -0.09
N ASN A 141 -11.92 -4.99 0.47
CA ASN A 141 -12.37 -4.52 1.78
C ASN A 141 -12.18 -5.54 2.94
N HIS A 142 -11.39 -6.59 2.70
CA HIS A 142 -11.09 -7.64 3.70
C HIS A 142 -12.33 -8.34 4.27
N ARG A 143 -13.35 -8.58 3.44
CA ARG A 143 -14.58 -9.31 3.82
C ARG A 143 -14.70 -10.69 3.14
N SER A 144 -13.60 -11.18 2.56
CA SER A 144 -13.56 -12.48 1.85
C SER A 144 -13.70 -13.70 2.77
N GLY A 145 -13.33 -13.57 4.05
CA GLY A 145 -13.20 -14.71 4.96
C GLY A 145 -12.02 -15.65 4.64
N LEU A 146 -11.15 -15.30 3.70
CA LEU A 146 -9.99 -16.12 3.34
C LEU A 146 -8.95 -16.17 4.45
N PRO A 147 -8.30 -17.32 4.66
CA PRO A 147 -7.19 -17.45 5.59
C PRO A 147 -6.01 -16.59 5.15
N ASN A 148 -5.23 -16.11 6.11
CA ASN A 148 -4.06 -15.28 5.84
C ASN A 148 -2.84 -16.16 5.53
N TYR A 149 -2.23 -15.97 4.35
CA TYR A 149 -1.09 -16.79 3.90
C TYR A 149 0.12 -16.70 4.83
N LEU A 150 0.30 -15.60 5.54
CA LEU A 150 1.36 -15.47 6.53
C LEU A 150 1.32 -16.58 7.60
N TYR A 151 0.15 -17.13 7.89
CA TYR A 151 -0.02 -18.19 8.89
C TYR A 151 0.04 -19.58 8.26
N PHE A 152 -0.72 -19.81 7.18
CA PHE A 152 -0.76 -21.16 6.63
C PHE A 152 0.52 -21.52 5.87
N MET A 153 1.22 -20.56 5.26
CA MET A 153 2.52 -20.79 4.64
C MET A 153 3.62 -21.06 5.67
N SER A 154 3.48 -20.52 6.89
CA SER A 154 4.42 -20.75 8.01
C SER A 154 4.10 -21.99 8.83
N ASN A 155 3.06 -22.75 8.48
CA ASN A 155 2.61 -23.92 9.25
C ASN A 155 3.36 -25.19 8.82
N ASN A 156 4.14 -25.76 9.74
CA ASN A 156 4.93 -26.97 9.50
C ASN A 156 4.11 -28.21 9.08
N LYS A 157 2.78 -28.21 9.30
CA LYS A 157 1.88 -29.30 8.86
C LYS A 157 1.90 -29.53 7.34
N TRP A 158 2.35 -28.56 6.56
CA TRP A 158 2.22 -28.59 5.09
C TRP A 158 3.54 -28.64 4.33
N GLY A 159 4.59 -29.12 4.98
CA GLY A 159 5.87 -29.40 4.34
C GLY A 159 6.81 -28.21 4.24
N ILE A 160 6.52 -27.16 5.03
CA ILE A 160 7.48 -26.09 5.25
C ILE A 160 8.46 -26.61 6.31
N GLN A 161 9.75 -26.61 6.00
CA GLN A 161 10.79 -27.15 6.89
C GLN A 161 10.76 -26.44 8.26
N PRO A 162 11.03 -27.18 9.38
CA PRO A 162 11.01 -26.63 10.73
C PRO A 162 11.92 -25.42 10.96
N ASN A 163 12.89 -25.21 10.08
CA ASN A 163 13.80 -24.07 10.09
C ASN A 163 13.31 -22.86 9.28
N GLY A 164 12.04 -22.86 8.83
CA GLY A 164 11.46 -21.82 7.99
C GLY A 164 11.97 -21.82 6.55
N LYS A 165 12.71 -22.86 6.14
CA LYS A 165 13.15 -23.00 4.76
C LYS A 165 12.10 -23.78 3.98
N TRP A 166 11.49 -23.11 3.02
CA TRP A 166 10.76 -23.73 1.94
C TRP A 166 11.75 -24.46 1.02
N ASN A 167 11.33 -25.56 0.36
CA ASN A 167 12.19 -26.26 -0.61
C ASN A 167 12.72 -25.35 -1.73
N HIS A 168 12.01 -24.28 -2.02
CA HIS A 168 12.46 -23.12 -2.77
C HIS A 168 12.75 -22.00 -1.76
N GLN A 169 13.82 -21.27 -1.95
CA GLN A 169 14.30 -20.26 -1.02
C GLN A 169 13.24 -19.18 -0.67
N TYR A 170 12.31 -18.90 -1.60
CA TYR A 170 11.25 -17.90 -1.45
C TYR A 170 9.92 -18.41 -2.02
N ALA A 171 8.83 -18.14 -1.33
CA ALA A 171 7.47 -18.41 -1.80
C ALA A 171 6.95 -17.24 -2.66
N THR A 172 6.37 -17.56 -3.79
CA THR A 172 5.76 -16.61 -4.74
C THR A 172 4.25 -16.50 -4.54
N ASN A 173 3.61 -15.55 -5.23
CA ASN A 173 2.13 -15.46 -5.28
C ASN A 173 1.51 -16.75 -5.82
N GLN A 174 2.16 -17.41 -6.79
CA GLN A 174 1.70 -18.70 -7.34
C GLN A 174 1.77 -19.81 -6.29
N ASP A 175 2.78 -19.82 -5.43
CA ASP A 175 2.87 -20.80 -4.35
C ASP A 175 1.75 -20.62 -3.33
N VAL A 176 1.41 -19.35 -2.99
CA VAL A 176 0.25 -19.05 -2.13
C VAL A 176 -1.04 -19.60 -2.76
N LEU A 177 -1.28 -19.32 -4.05
CA LEU A 177 -2.46 -19.81 -4.76
C LEU A 177 -2.49 -21.34 -4.82
N ARG A 178 -1.38 -21.99 -5.16
CA ARG A 178 -1.25 -23.46 -5.20
C ARG A 178 -1.58 -24.08 -3.85
N MET A 179 -1.05 -23.54 -2.75
CA MET A 179 -1.36 -24.02 -1.40
C MET A 179 -2.84 -23.92 -1.06
N MET A 180 -3.53 -22.89 -1.55
CA MET A 180 -4.97 -22.75 -1.36
C MET A 180 -5.76 -23.82 -2.12
N TYR A 181 -5.32 -24.22 -3.32
CA TYR A 181 -5.94 -25.32 -4.06
C TYR A 181 -5.66 -26.69 -3.43
N ASP A 182 -4.40 -26.95 -3.08
CA ASP A 182 -3.94 -28.27 -2.67
C ASP A 182 -4.28 -28.60 -1.22
N LYS A 183 -4.10 -27.64 -0.33
CA LYS A 183 -4.23 -27.83 1.14
C LYS A 183 -5.53 -27.28 1.71
N ARG A 184 -6.19 -26.39 1.00
CA ARG A 184 -7.49 -25.80 1.36
C ARG A 184 -7.54 -25.35 2.83
N PRO A 185 -6.64 -24.44 3.26
CA PRO A 185 -6.64 -23.96 4.64
C PRO A 185 -8.03 -23.47 5.05
N ASP A 186 -8.43 -23.75 6.30
CA ASP A 186 -9.76 -23.40 6.79
C ASP A 186 -10.05 -21.90 6.65
N PRO A 187 -11.23 -21.52 6.12
CA PRO A 187 -11.65 -20.13 6.05
C PRO A 187 -11.78 -19.54 7.46
N THR A 188 -11.50 -18.26 7.60
CA THR A 188 -11.59 -17.53 8.87
C THR A 188 -12.97 -16.95 9.12
N GLY A 189 -13.88 -17.07 8.15
CA GLY A 189 -15.26 -16.63 8.24
C GLY A 189 -16.02 -16.77 6.93
N THR A 190 -17.34 -16.56 7.00
CA THR A 190 -18.21 -16.54 5.82
C THR A 190 -17.94 -15.30 4.96
N PRO A 191 -17.83 -15.43 3.62
CA PRO A 191 -17.69 -14.29 2.73
C PRO A 191 -18.80 -13.24 2.94
N GLY A 192 -18.43 -11.97 3.05
CA GLY A 192 -19.33 -10.86 3.26
C GLY A 192 -19.77 -10.62 4.71
N ALA A 193 -19.62 -11.59 5.62
CA ALA A 193 -20.19 -11.51 6.97
C ALA A 193 -19.52 -10.46 7.88
N ARG A 194 -18.19 -10.36 7.84
CA ARG A 194 -17.45 -9.43 8.70
C ARG A 194 -16.10 -9.03 8.11
N PHE A 195 -15.56 -7.94 8.61
CA PHE A 195 -14.18 -7.55 8.36
C PHE A 195 -13.21 -8.57 8.99
N ASN A 196 -12.26 -9.04 8.19
CA ASN A 196 -11.18 -9.89 8.65
C ASN A 196 -9.95 -9.68 7.78
N TYR A 197 -9.00 -8.92 8.30
CA TYR A 197 -7.80 -8.53 7.56
C TYR A 197 -6.99 -9.74 7.13
N SER A 198 -6.84 -9.94 5.81
CA SER A 198 -6.07 -11.04 5.23
C SER A 198 -5.16 -10.56 4.09
N ASN A 199 -3.86 -10.81 4.21
CA ASN A 199 -2.89 -10.46 3.17
C ASN A 199 -3.10 -11.29 1.90
N THR A 200 -3.65 -12.50 2.00
CA THR A 200 -4.02 -13.36 0.86
C THR A 200 -4.89 -12.62 -0.14
N ASN A 201 -5.80 -11.76 0.33
CA ASN A 201 -6.67 -10.98 -0.54
C ASN A 201 -5.89 -10.18 -1.57
N TYR A 202 -4.82 -9.52 -1.15
CA TYR A 202 -4.04 -8.61 -1.98
C TYR A 202 -3.02 -9.33 -2.86
N VAL A 203 -2.55 -10.49 -2.44
CA VAL A 203 -1.80 -11.42 -3.31
C VAL A 203 -2.69 -11.84 -4.49
N LEU A 204 -3.94 -12.24 -4.22
CA LEU A 204 -4.89 -12.64 -5.27
C LEU A 204 -5.30 -11.45 -6.16
N LEU A 205 -5.48 -10.25 -5.61
CA LEU A 205 -5.75 -9.03 -6.40
C LEU A 205 -4.59 -8.71 -7.36
N ALA A 206 -3.35 -8.80 -6.92
CA ALA A 206 -2.20 -8.62 -7.81
C ALA A 206 -2.17 -9.66 -8.94
N MET A 207 -2.51 -10.93 -8.64
CA MET A 207 -2.61 -11.98 -9.65
C MET A 207 -3.79 -11.76 -10.63
N ILE A 208 -4.88 -11.14 -10.19
CA ILE A 208 -5.99 -10.72 -11.08
C ILE A 208 -5.48 -9.65 -12.06
N VAL A 209 -4.72 -8.66 -11.57
CA VAL A 209 -4.08 -7.66 -12.45
C VAL A 209 -3.22 -8.34 -13.52
N GLU A 210 -2.39 -9.31 -13.14
CA GLU A 210 -1.54 -10.06 -14.07
C GLU A 210 -2.36 -10.82 -15.10
N LYS A 211 -3.42 -11.52 -14.69
CA LYS A 211 -4.30 -12.28 -15.60
C LYS A 211 -5.00 -11.40 -16.63
N ILE A 212 -5.46 -10.23 -16.23
CA ILE A 212 -6.18 -9.31 -17.11
C ILE A 212 -5.21 -8.56 -18.03
N SER A 213 -4.06 -8.12 -17.50
CA SER A 213 -3.10 -7.30 -18.25
C SER A 213 -2.16 -8.12 -19.14
N GLY A 214 -1.95 -9.40 -18.84
CA GLY A 214 -0.98 -10.27 -19.51
C GLY A 214 0.48 -9.99 -19.16
N ILE A 215 0.75 -9.07 -18.24
CA ILE A 215 2.11 -8.74 -17.76
C ILE A 215 2.21 -8.89 -16.24
N SER A 216 3.43 -8.98 -15.71
CA SER A 216 3.63 -9.09 -14.25
C SER A 216 3.12 -7.85 -13.52
N PHE A 217 2.63 -8.03 -12.29
CA PHE A 217 2.17 -6.92 -11.46
C PHE A 217 3.23 -5.82 -11.27
N PRO A 218 4.52 -6.12 -11.01
CA PRO A 218 5.56 -5.09 -10.99
C PRO A 218 5.67 -4.30 -12.28
N ALA A 219 5.59 -4.97 -13.44
CA ALA A 219 5.64 -4.31 -14.76
C ALA A 219 4.39 -3.45 -15.00
N TYR A 220 3.21 -3.94 -14.62
CA TYR A 220 1.96 -3.19 -14.73
C TYR A 220 1.99 -1.90 -13.90
N MET A 221 2.39 -2.01 -12.63
CA MET A 221 2.51 -0.85 -11.74
C MET A 221 3.49 0.20 -12.28
N ARG A 222 4.64 -0.25 -12.76
CA ARG A 222 5.64 0.62 -13.35
C ARG A 222 5.10 1.37 -14.57
N GLN A 223 4.55 0.65 -15.54
CA GLN A 223 4.13 1.22 -16.83
C GLN A 223 2.87 2.09 -16.72
N LYS A 224 1.91 1.67 -15.88
CA LYS A 224 0.61 2.35 -15.79
C LYS A 224 0.55 3.45 -14.75
N PHE A 225 1.47 3.45 -13.78
CA PHE A 225 1.41 4.40 -12.67
C PHE A 225 2.76 5.08 -12.39
N PHE A 226 3.83 4.33 -12.12
CA PHE A 226 5.05 4.96 -11.62
C PHE A 226 5.76 5.81 -12.66
N GLU A 227 5.92 5.32 -13.89
CA GLU A 227 6.51 6.09 -14.99
C GLU A 227 5.67 7.31 -15.36
N PRO A 228 4.34 7.20 -15.60
CA PRO A 228 3.49 8.36 -15.90
C PRO A 228 3.48 9.44 -14.80
N LEU A 229 3.54 9.03 -13.52
CA LEU A 229 3.62 9.94 -12.38
C LEU A 229 5.03 10.43 -12.08
N GLN A 230 6.03 10.01 -12.86
CA GLN A 230 7.45 10.31 -12.62
C GLN A 230 7.92 9.92 -11.21
N MET A 231 7.41 8.81 -10.70
CA MET A 231 7.82 8.21 -9.43
C MET A 231 9.09 7.37 -9.64
N LYS A 232 10.21 8.06 -9.87
CA LYS A 232 11.46 7.48 -10.38
C LYS A 232 12.12 6.50 -9.41
N ASP A 233 11.90 6.72 -8.11
CA ASP A 233 12.49 5.93 -7.03
C ASP A 233 11.47 4.91 -6.47
N THR A 234 10.35 4.65 -7.20
CA THR A 234 9.32 3.71 -6.77
C THR A 234 9.30 2.45 -7.63
N HIS A 235 9.26 1.30 -6.97
CA HIS A 235 9.14 0.01 -7.64
C HIS A 235 8.44 -1.02 -6.76
N VAL A 236 7.92 -2.08 -7.37
CA VAL A 236 7.50 -3.28 -6.65
C VAL A 236 8.72 -4.20 -6.59
N PHE A 237 9.17 -4.50 -5.37
CA PHE A 237 10.32 -5.35 -5.11
C PHE A 237 10.14 -6.75 -5.68
N THR A 238 11.20 -7.25 -6.29
CA THR A 238 11.38 -8.62 -6.75
C THR A 238 12.70 -9.19 -6.21
N LEU A 239 12.92 -10.49 -6.31
CA LEU A 239 14.17 -11.10 -5.87
C LEU A 239 15.43 -10.55 -6.55
N LYS A 240 15.28 -9.88 -7.70
CA LYS A 240 16.40 -9.21 -8.38
C LYS A 240 16.91 -7.99 -7.60
N ASP A 241 16.06 -7.43 -6.76
CA ASP A 241 16.34 -6.20 -6.03
C ASP A 241 17.00 -6.45 -4.66
N THR A 242 17.18 -7.71 -4.25
CA THR A 242 17.69 -8.09 -2.92
C THR A 242 19.03 -7.46 -2.54
N LEU A 243 19.90 -7.20 -3.52
CA LEU A 243 21.22 -6.59 -3.30
C LEU A 243 21.19 -5.07 -3.27
N THR A 244 20.17 -4.45 -3.86
CA THR A 244 20.07 -2.99 -4.04
C THR A 244 19.01 -2.33 -3.19
N ALA A 245 17.97 -3.08 -2.79
CA ALA A 245 16.90 -2.56 -1.96
C ALA A 245 17.39 -2.15 -0.57
N THR A 246 16.83 -1.05 -0.07
CA THR A 246 17.13 -0.54 1.28
C THR A 246 16.79 -1.61 2.32
N PRO A 247 17.77 -2.08 3.10
CA PRO A 247 17.54 -3.08 4.13
C PRO A 247 16.75 -2.51 5.30
N SER A 248 16.20 -3.39 6.14
CA SER A 248 15.52 -3.00 7.37
C SER A 248 16.19 -3.55 8.61
N PHE A 249 15.90 -2.92 9.76
CA PHE A 249 16.58 -3.21 11.02
C PHE A 249 15.58 -3.30 12.18
N THR A 250 15.92 -4.11 13.17
CA THR A 250 15.18 -4.13 14.44
C THR A 250 15.31 -2.79 15.17
N ASN A 251 14.54 -2.59 16.22
CA ASN A 251 14.64 -1.39 17.07
C ASN A 251 16.06 -1.20 17.69
N ASN A 252 16.80 -2.28 17.87
CA ASN A 252 18.18 -2.26 18.40
C ASN A 252 19.23 -2.10 17.28
N GLY A 253 18.81 -1.92 16.01
CA GLY A 253 19.73 -1.74 14.89
C GLY A 253 20.35 -3.02 14.35
N ILE A 254 19.83 -4.20 14.71
CA ILE A 254 20.24 -5.47 14.13
C ILE A 254 19.60 -5.61 12.76
N TYR A 255 20.38 -6.01 11.76
CA TYR A 255 19.89 -6.28 10.41
C TYR A 255 18.79 -7.34 10.45
N TRP A 256 17.71 -7.10 9.70
CA TRP A 256 16.62 -8.04 9.55
C TRP A 256 16.73 -8.73 8.21
N ASP A 257 17.11 -10.00 8.24
CA ASP A 257 17.24 -10.81 7.02
C ASP A 257 15.90 -10.99 6.32
N TYR A 258 15.97 -11.19 5.00
CA TYR A 258 14.82 -11.63 4.23
C TYR A 258 14.35 -13.00 4.69
N ASP A 259 13.04 -13.21 4.70
CA ASP A 259 12.46 -14.53 4.93
C ASP A 259 11.81 -15.09 3.65
N PHE A 260 11.34 -16.32 3.73
CA PHE A 260 10.78 -17.01 2.57
C PHE A 260 9.50 -16.38 2.00
N LEU A 261 8.85 -15.46 2.71
CA LEU A 261 7.65 -14.74 2.25
C LEU A 261 7.97 -13.40 1.57
N ASP A 262 9.24 -13.02 1.46
CA ASP A 262 9.62 -11.72 0.89
C ASP A 262 9.49 -11.63 -0.64
N ALA A 263 9.21 -12.74 -1.33
CA ALA A 263 8.95 -12.71 -2.77
C ALA A 263 7.46 -12.52 -3.15
N THR A 264 6.54 -12.48 -2.17
CA THR A 264 5.12 -12.22 -2.45
C THR A 264 4.86 -10.71 -2.54
N TYR A 265 3.97 -10.31 -3.46
CA TYR A 265 3.62 -8.90 -3.66
C TYR A 265 2.12 -8.68 -3.82
N GLY A 266 1.71 -7.40 -3.84
CA GLY A 266 0.33 -6.96 -3.86
C GLY A 266 -0.15 -6.56 -2.47
N ASP A 267 0.14 -7.34 -1.46
CA ASP A 267 -0.14 -7.03 -0.04
C ASP A 267 0.95 -6.17 0.60
N LYS A 268 2.16 -6.23 0.06
CA LYS A 268 3.38 -5.54 0.47
C LYS A 268 4.34 -5.40 -0.72
N ASN A 269 5.58 -5.04 -0.44
CA ASN A 269 6.70 -5.03 -1.38
C ASN A 269 6.75 -3.85 -2.36
N VAL A 270 5.98 -2.77 -2.14
CA VAL A 270 6.31 -1.49 -2.77
C VAL A 270 7.43 -0.82 -1.98
N TYR A 271 8.46 -0.39 -2.67
CA TYR A 271 9.51 0.51 -2.20
C TYR A 271 9.28 1.88 -2.83
N THR A 272 9.32 2.94 -2.05
CA THR A 272 9.08 4.30 -2.52
C THR A 272 9.76 5.34 -1.62
N THR A 273 9.81 6.57 -2.07
CA THR A 273 10.28 7.73 -1.30
C THR A 273 9.10 8.56 -0.80
N PRO A 274 9.27 9.40 0.23
CA PRO A 274 8.23 10.34 0.63
C PRO A 274 7.79 11.28 -0.50
N GLN A 275 8.72 11.74 -1.35
CA GLN A 275 8.40 12.61 -2.49
C GLN A 275 7.57 11.91 -3.57
N ASP A 276 7.92 10.66 -3.92
CA ASP A 276 7.13 9.89 -4.87
C ASP A 276 5.75 9.55 -4.33
N LEU A 277 5.65 9.25 -3.02
CA LEU A 277 4.36 8.99 -2.38
C LEU A 277 3.48 10.26 -2.33
N LEU A 278 4.08 11.46 -2.25
CA LEU A 278 3.33 12.72 -2.42
C LEU A 278 2.80 12.88 -3.85
N LYS A 279 3.57 12.52 -4.89
CA LYS A 279 3.06 12.52 -6.27
C LYS A 279 1.87 11.59 -6.43
N TRP A 280 1.95 10.39 -5.82
CA TRP A 280 0.83 9.44 -5.77
C TRP A 280 -0.40 10.06 -5.08
N ASP A 281 -0.21 10.67 -3.91
CA ASP A 281 -1.27 11.35 -3.17
C ASP A 281 -1.95 12.44 -4.01
N GLN A 282 -1.14 13.29 -4.65
CA GLN A 282 -1.67 14.40 -5.46
C GLN A 282 -2.43 13.91 -6.70
N ALA A 283 -1.97 12.82 -7.32
CA ALA A 283 -2.67 12.20 -8.45
C ALA A 283 -4.06 11.68 -8.07
N LEU A 284 -4.27 11.25 -6.82
CA LEU A 284 -5.58 10.83 -6.31
C LEU A 284 -6.58 11.98 -6.13
N TYR A 285 -6.18 13.25 -6.28
CA TYR A 285 -7.10 14.39 -6.33
C TYR A 285 -7.55 14.71 -7.76
N THR A 286 -7.14 13.91 -8.75
CA THR A 286 -7.50 14.08 -10.16
C THR A 286 -8.28 12.87 -10.66
N ASP A 287 -9.14 13.08 -11.68
CA ASP A 287 -9.87 11.98 -12.32
C ASP A 287 -8.99 11.14 -13.26
N GLN A 288 -7.76 11.56 -13.52
CA GLN A 288 -6.84 10.88 -14.44
C GLN A 288 -6.35 9.52 -13.91
N LEU A 289 -6.13 9.40 -12.61
CA LEU A 289 -5.70 8.16 -11.98
C LEU A 289 -6.87 7.20 -11.74
N ILE A 290 -7.89 7.70 -11.06
CA ILE A 290 -9.18 7.03 -10.82
C ILE A 290 -10.25 8.11 -10.79
N GLU A 291 -11.35 7.88 -11.52
CA GLU A 291 -12.51 8.77 -11.52
C GLU A 291 -13.10 8.92 -10.10
N LYS A 292 -13.55 10.14 -9.80
CA LYS A 292 -14.05 10.50 -8.49
C LYS A 292 -15.10 9.54 -7.91
N PRO A 293 -16.11 9.03 -8.65
CA PRO A 293 -17.09 8.08 -8.09
C PRO A 293 -16.47 6.77 -7.58
N LEU A 294 -15.44 6.26 -8.26
CA LEU A 294 -14.71 5.07 -7.81
C LEU A 294 -13.81 5.38 -6.62
N LEU A 295 -13.19 6.55 -6.61
CA LEU A 295 -12.39 7.00 -5.48
C LEU A 295 -13.27 7.21 -4.23
N ASP A 296 -14.44 7.81 -4.37
CA ASP A 296 -15.43 7.96 -3.29
C ASP A 296 -15.87 6.58 -2.76
N SER A 297 -16.05 5.60 -3.64
CA SER A 297 -16.31 4.21 -3.25
C SER A 297 -15.12 3.58 -2.51
N ALA A 298 -13.89 3.89 -2.92
CA ALA A 298 -12.70 3.42 -2.21
C ALA A 298 -12.59 3.97 -0.79
N PHE A 299 -13.06 5.19 -0.56
CA PHE A 299 -13.06 5.88 0.72
C PHE A 299 -14.38 5.76 1.50
N ALA A 300 -15.31 4.94 1.03
CA ALA A 300 -16.53 4.61 1.75
C ALA A 300 -16.28 3.52 2.81
N PRO A 301 -16.95 3.58 3.97
CA PRO A 301 -16.85 2.55 4.99
C PRO A 301 -17.67 1.31 4.61
N TYR A 302 -17.12 0.12 4.91
CA TYR A 302 -17.78 -1.17 4.62
C TYR A 302 -17.92 -2.09 5.85
N SER A 303 -17.47 -1.66 7.02
CA SER A 303 -17.44 -2.50 8.23
C SER A 303 -18.18 -1.81 9.37
N PHE A 304 -19.35 -2.35 9.75
CA PHE A 304 -20.26 -1.78 10.75
C PHE A 304 -20.66 -2.80 11.81
N GLU A 305 -19.95 -3.90 11.90
CA GLU A 305 -20.27 -5.01 12.82
C GLU A 305 -20.07 -4.62 14.29
N LYS A 306 -19.24 -3.62 14.54
CA LYS A 306 -18.98 -3.08 15.86
C LYS A 306 -18.93 -1.55 15.78
N PRO A 307 -19.49 -0.84 16.78
CA PRO A 307 -19.26 0.60 16.88
C PRO A 307 -17.75 0.89 17.00
N SER A 308 -17.21 1.66 16.06
CA SER A 308 -15.80 2.06 16.04
C SER A 308 -15.65 3.30 15.17
N ILE A 309 -14.70 4.16 15.50
CA ILE A 309 -14.27 5.22 14.59
C ILE A 309 -13.41 4.66 13.46
N HIS A 310 -12.86 3.45 13.60
CA HIS A 310 -12.05 2.79 12.59
C HIS A 310 -12.91 1.98 11.64
N ASN A 311 -12.63 2.11 10.36
CA ASN A 311 -13.32 1.38 9.30
C ASN A 311 -12.32 1.03 8.17
N TYR A 312 -12.81 0.33 7.15
CA TYR A 312 -12.00 -0.04 6.00
C TYR A 312 -12.80 0.12 4.70
N GLY A 313 -12.20 0.82 3.75
CA GLY A 313 -12.72 1.04 2.41
C GLY A 313 -12.23 -0.03 1.41
N LEU A 314 -12.02 0.36 0.15
CA LEU A 314 -11.41 -0.51 -0.85
C LEU A 314 -9.90 -0.23 -0.91
N GLY A 315 -9.14 -0.90 -0.03
CA GLY A 315 -7.69 -0.74 0.07
C GLY A 315 -7.22 0.34 1.04
N TRP A 316 -8.13 0.99 1.73
CA TRP A 316 -7.83 2.11 2.62
C TRP A 316 -8.42 1.90 4.01
N ARG A 317 -7.66 2.25 5.04
CA ARG A 317 -8.17 2.41 6.40
C ARG A 317 -8.83 3.77 6.53
N LEU A 318 -9.86 3.83 7.35
CA LEU A 318 -10.62 5.04 7.60
C LEU A 318 -10.69 5.32 9.10
N GLN A 319 -10.55 6.57 9.50
CA GLN A 319 -11.07 7.07 10.78
C GLN A 319 -12.27 7.97 10.49
N LEU A 320 -13.38 7.66 11.13
CA LEU A 320 -14.65 8.39 11.00
C LEU A 320 -14.94 9.03 12.37
N LEU A 321 -14.62 10.29 12.50
CA LEU A 321 -14.71 10.98 13.78
C LEU A 321 -16.13 11.46 14.06
N PRO A 322 -16.54 11.57 15.36
CA PRO A 322 -17.89 12.03 15.74
C PRO A 322 -18.24 13.44 15.24
N ASN A 323 -17.24 14.30 15.03
CA ASN A 323 -17.42 15.64 14.47
C ASN A 323 -17.52 15.69 12.94
N GLY A 324 -17.65 14.54 12.27
CA GLY A 324 -17.76 14.44 10.81
C GLY A 324 -16.43 14.42 10.07
N LYS A 325 -15.30 14.69 10.70
CA LYS A 325 -13.98 14.58 10.08
C LYS A 325 -13.66 13.14 9.70
N LYS A 326 -13.00 12.98 8.54
CA LYS A 326 -12.56 11.68 8.03
C LYS A 326 -11.08 11.70 7.70
N VAL A 327 -10.35 10.71 8.18
CA VAL A 327 -8.97 10.43 7.74
C VAL A 327 -8.97 9.20 6.85
N VAL A 328 -8.33 9.32 5.69
CA VAL A 328 -8.09 8.20 4.77
C VAL A 328 -6.62 7.85 4.84
N TYR A 329 -6.28 6.65 5.26
CA TYR A 329 -4.89 6.31 5.53
C TYR A 329 -4.58 4.82 5.28
N HIS A 330 -3.33 4.49 5.21
CA HIS A 330 -2.87 3.12 5.41
C HIS A 330 -1.48 3.13 6.02
N PHE A 331 -1.31 2.39 7.11
CA PHE A 331 -0.02 2.19 7.74
C PHE A 331 0.54 0.82 7.37
N GLY A 332 1.84 0.70 7.42
CA GLY A 332 2.53 -0.52 7.05
C GLY A 332 3.63 -0.90 8.02
N LYS A 333 3.75 -2.20 8.25
CA LYS A 333 4.86 -2.81 8.98
C LYS A 333 5.25 -4.12 8.29
N TRP A 334 6.53 -4.26 7.98
CA TRP A 334 7.12 -5.53 7.57
C TRP A 334 8.59 -5.56 7.99
N HIS A 335 9.01 -6.60 8.71
CA HIS A 335 10.33 -6.64 9.33
C HIS A 335 10.60 -5.36 10.14
N GLY A 336 11.69 -4.66 9.84
CA GLY A 336 12.05 -3.38 10.46
C GLY A 336 11.47 -2.16 9.75
N SER A 337 10.81 -2.34 8.60
CA SER A 337 10.22 -1.24 7.85
C SER A 337 8.88 -0.82 8.43
N ASN A 338 8.69 0.48 8.55
CA ASN A 338 7.48 1.12 9.05
C ASN A 338 7.08 2.25 8.10
N ALA A 339 5.80 2.34 7.77
CA ALA A 339 5.26 3.38 6.92
C ALA A 339 3.97 3.94 7.51
N ALA A 340 3.86 5.24 7.58
CA ALA A 340 2.62 5.95 7.83
C ALA A 340 2.31 6.83 6.63
N PHE A 341 1.15 6.62 6.01
CA PHE A 341 0.62 7.42 4.92
C PHE A 341 -0.81 7.77 5.25
N ALA A 342 -1.07 9.06 5.49
CA ALA A 342 -2.39 9.56 5.86
C ALA A 342 -2.75 10.81 5.05
N ARG A 343 -4.04 10.91 4.74
CA ARG A 343 -4.65 11.94 3.91
C ARG A 343 -5.80 12.58 4.69
N LEU A 344 -5.68 13.84 5.00
CA LEU A 344 -6.72 14.67 5.57
C LEU A 344 -7.43 15.37 4.40
N ILE A 345 -8.48 14.73 3.89
CA ILE A 345 -9.08 15.11 2.61
C ILE A 345 -9.65 16.52 2.64
N ASP A 346 -10.30 16.91 3.73
CA ASP A 346 -10.93 18.22 3.89
C ASP A 346 -9.90 19.35 3.89
N GLU A 347 -8.76 19.14 4.55
CA GLU A 347 -7.65 20.10 4.62
C GLU A 347 -6.67 19.97 3.47
N LYS A 348 -6.81 18.94 2.62
CA LYS A 348 -5.82 18.55 1.60
C LYS A 348 -4.41 18.45 2.19
N ALA A 349 -4.31 17.92 3.40
CA ALA A 349 -3.03 17.70 4.06
C ALA A 349 -2.62 16.23 3.96
N THR A 350 -1.34 16.00 3.73
CA THR A 350 -0.74 14.67 3.54
C THR A 350 0.39 14.48 4.52
N ILE A 351 0.34 13.38 5.28
CA ILE A 351 1.36 13.00 6.25
C ILE A 351 2.03 11.72 5.79
N ILE A 352 3.34 11.78 5.55
CA ILE A 352 4.16 10.65 5.10
C ILE A 352 5.35 10.51 6.04
N ILE A 353 5.46 9.35 6.69
CA ILE A 353 6.62 9.01 7.55
C ILE A 353 7.04 7.60 7.20
N LEU A 354 8.24 7.44 6.66
CA LEU A 354 8.81 6.16 6.26
C LEU A 354 10.07 5.87 7.07
N GLY A 355 10.21 4.66 7.59
CA GLY A 355 11.39 4.25 8.34
C GLY A 355 11.82 2.84 8.01
N ASN A 356 13.13 2.58 8.02
CA ASN A 356 13.71 1.25 7.81
C ASN A 356 14.33 0.65 9.10
N ARG A 357 14.14 1.30 10.23
CA ARG A 357 14.44 0.79 11.58
C ARG A 357 13.12 0.71 12.36
N PHE A 358 12.82 -0.46 12.92
CA PHE A 358 11.55 -0.68 13.60
C PHE A 358 11.29 0.32 14.73
N SER A 359 10.20 1.07 14.60
CA SER A 359 9.72 2.01 15.61
C SER A 359 8.20 2.13 15.56
N LYS A 360 7.52 1.87 16.68
CA LYS A 360 6.07 2.10 16.80
C LYS A 360 5.71 3.58 16.92
N THR A 361 6.66 4.43 17.33
CA THR A 361 6.43 5.88 17.49
C THR A 361 6.04 6.59 16.21
N ILE A 362 6.40 6.02 15.03
CA ILE A 362 6.01 6.55 13.73
C ILE A 362 4.48 6.71 13.60
N TYR A 363 3.71 5.73 14.05
CA TYR A 363 2.25 5.73 13.92
C TYR A 363 1.60 6.77 14.83
N GLY A 364 2.00 6.79 16.10
CA GLY A 364 1.51 7.80 17.06
C GLY A 364 1.88 9.22 16.64
N ALA A 365 3.10 9.43 16.11
CA ALA A 365 3.51 10.74 15.60
C ALA A 365 2.67 11.15 14.38
N ALA A 366 2.40 10.22 13.45
CA ALA A 366 1.54 10.51 12.31
C ALA A 366 0.12 10.93 12.75
N HIS A 367 -0.50 10.19 13.69
CA HIS A 367 -1.83 10.52 14.21
C HIS A 367 -1.86 11.91 14.87
N LEU A 368 -0.88 12.21 15.73
CA LEU A 368 -0.83 13.49 16.42
C LEU A 368 -0.59 14.70 15.48
N CYS A 369 -0.01 14.46 14.28
CA CYS A 369 0.10 15.50 13.26
C CYS A 369 -1.26 15.95 12.73
N TYR A 370 -2.31 15.11 12.79
CA TYR A 370 -3.64 15.49 12.27
C TYR A 370 -4.20 16.69 13.01
N ASP A 371 -4.01 16.77 14.33
CA ASP A 371 -4.51 17.86 15.18
C ASP A 371 -3.83 19.22 14.90
N ILE A 372 -2.75 19.23 14.10
CA ILE A 372 -2.11 20.48 13.64
C ILE A 372 -2.92 21.12 12.50
N PHE A 373 -3.62 20.32 11.70
CA PHE A 373 -4.39 20.79 10.54
C PHE A 373 -5.87 21.02 10.85
N GLY A 374 -6.41 20.45 11.94
CA GLY A 374 -7.81 20.60 12.30
C GLY A 374 -8.16 19.84 13.56
N ASP A 375 -9.42 19.86 13.97
CA ASP A 375 -9.91 19.13 15.15
C ASP A 375 -10.10 17.64 14.83
N TYR A 376 -9.03 16.86 14.85
CA TYR A 376 -9.04 15.42 14.64
C TYR A 376 -9.06 14.62 15.95
N GLN A 377 -9.01 15.28 17.09
CA GLN A 377 -9.17 14.71 18.44
C GLN A 377 -8.27 13.49 18.74
N GLN A 378 -7.09 13.40 18.12
CA GLN A 378 -6.25 12.19 18.21
C GLN A 378 -5.74 11.90 19.62
N ARG A 379 -5.61 12.91 20.47
CA ARG A 379 -5.26 12.73 21.89
C ARG A 379 -6.35 12.02 22.72
N LYS A 380 -7.57 11.94 22.19
CA LYS A 380 -8.75 11.33 22.86
C LYS A 380 -9.09 9.95 22.29
N VAL A 381 -8.48 9.55 21.20
CA VAL A 381 -8.74 8.26 20.51
C VAL A 381 -7.88 7.16 21.12
N PRO A 382 -8.45 6.06 21.62
CA PRO A 382 -7.67 4.91 22.07
C PRO A 382 -7.01 4.19 20.89
N ASP A 383 -5.73 3.88 21.03
CA ASP A 383 -4.87 3.19 20.05
C ASP A 383 -5.22 1.70 19.80
N SER A 384 -6.37 1.20 20.28
CA SER A 384 -6.62 -0.24 20.48
C SER A 384 -6.68 -1.09 19.21
N ASP A 385 -7.21 -0.57 18.09
CA ASP A 385 -7.51 -1.41 16.92
C ASP A 385 -6.35 -1.53 15.91
N GLU A 386 -5.44 -0.55 15.87
CA GLU A 386 -4.23 -0.64 15.05
C GLU A 386 -3.19 -1.60 15.63
N ILE A 387 -3.07 -1.60 16.95
CA ILE A 387 -2.18 -2.49 17.69
C ILE A 387 -2.53 -3.95 17.43
N ASP A 388 -3.80 -4.30 17.28
CA ASP A 388 -4.22 -5.68 17.04
C ASP A 388 -3.91 -6.16 15.61
N SER A 389 -4.04 -5.31 14.60
CA SER A 389 -3.60 -5.67 13.24
C SER A 389 -2.06 -5.75 13.13
N LEU A 390 -1.34 -4.99 13.95
CA LEU A 390 0.11 -5.05 14.07
C LEU A 390 0.57 -6.23 14.93
N LYS A 391 -0.16 -6.63 15.96
CA LYS A 391 0.07 -7.86 16.75
C LYS A 391 -0.06 -9.11 15.90
N THR A 392 -0.98 -9.12 14.94
CA THR A 392 -1.16 -10.22 14.00
C THR A 392 0.10 -10.48 13.15
N THR A 393 0.90 -9.43 12.91
CA THR A 393 2.20 -9.54 12.23
C THR A 393 3.34 -9.91 13.19
N LEU A 394 3.13 -9.80 14.52
CA LEU A 394 4.16 -10.05 15.55
C LEU A 394 4.25 -11.51 16.03
N LEU A 395 3.29 -12.37 15.68
CA LEU A 395 3.27 -13.77 16.09
C LEU A 395 4.10 -14.67 15.14
N ASN A 396 5.26 -14.21 14.68
CA ASN A 396 6.21 -15.07 13.99
C ASN A 396 7.05 -15.82 15.06
N PRO A 397 6.94 -17.17 15.18
CA PRO A 397 7.63 -17.95 16.23
C PRO A 397 9.17 -17.89 16.14
N ALA A 398 9.72 -17.44 15.02
CA ALA A 398 11.17 -17.39 14.80
C ALA A 398 11.91 -16.41 15.72
N SER A 399 11.24 -15.40 16.29
CA SER A 399 11.90 -14.42 17.17
C SER A 399 12.11 -14.89 18.62
N LYS A 400 11.53 -16.03 19.03
CA LYS A 400 11.67 -16.56 20.41
C LYS A 400 12.93 -17.40 20.68
N LYS A 401 13.73 -17.73 19.65
CA LYS A 401 14.91 -18.58 19.81
C LYS A 401 16.26 -17.85 19.95
N ALA A 402 16.30 -16.54 19.78
CA ALA A 402 17.55 -15.79 19.92
C ALA A 402 17.93 -15.42 21.38
N GLY A 403 17.10 -15.74 22.36
CA GLY A 403 17.26 -15.32 23.76
C GLY A 403 17.72 -16.37 24.77
N LYS A 404 18.09 -17.59 24.35
CA LYS A 404 18.58 -18.62 25.28
C LYS A 404 19.78 -19.41 24.72
N LYS A 405 20.93 -18.77 24.68
CA LYS A 405 22.24 -19.45 24.75
C LYS A 405 23.27 -18.45 25.25
N THR A 406 23.42 -18.39 26.55
CA THR A 406 24.70 -18.19 27.28
C THR A 406 24.40 -18.21 28.77
N ARG A 407 24.62 -19.37 29.37
CA ARG A 407 25.14 -19.62 30.73
C ARG A 407 25.26 -21.13 30.90
N ASN A 408 26.37 -21.61 30.56
CA ASN A 408 27.19 -22.54 31.37
C ASN A 408 28.60 -22.52 30.81
#